data_db520fd64167ace8857c5f83bd6be0a4
#
_entry.id   db520fd64167ace8857c5f83bd6be0a4
#
_cell.length_a   1.000
_cell.length_b   1.000
_cell.length_c   1.000
_cell.angle_alpha   90.00
_cell.angle_beta   90.00
_cell.angle_gamma   90.00
#
_symmetry.space_group_name_H-M   'P 1'
#
loop_
_entity.id
_entity.type
_entity.pdbx_description
1 polymer ?
#
loop_
_entity_poly.entity_id
_entity_poly.type
_entity_poly.pdbx_seq_one_letter_code
_entity_poly.pdbx_strand_id
1 'polypeptide(L)'
;LSHKYVDCDDDISEMYEEIIGVTYYDDAPLCNIYFWTSDGAKDYVLTKPLHSSQVRVKNIAKNEELRKRYPTLENGQIFKIVCKFNYELIRELSSYGKDLMVLEPSNIQDMVYERVNSMFEDYSKLRTKNS
;
A
#
# COMPACT_ATOMS: atom_id res chain seq x y z
N LEU A 1 16.55 9.58 12.54
CA LEU A 1 16.67 9.09 12.13
C LEU A 1 15.97 8.02 11.67
N SER A 2 15.98 7.10 12.24
CA SER A 2 15.33 5.99 11.70
C SER A 2 13.96 6.27 11.35
N HIS A 3 13.45 7.23 11.87
CA HIS A 3 12.13 7.46 11.53
C HIS A 3 12.00 7.89 10.19
N LYS A 4 13.02 8.05 9.53
CA LYS A 4 12.87 8.35 8.22
C LYS A 4 12.34 7.22 7.52
N TYR A 5 12.44 6.05 8.01
CA TYR A 5 11.90 4.94 7.34
C TYR A 5 10.49 4.77 7.63
N VAL A 6 9.80 4.10 6.74
CA VAL A 6 8.45 3.68 6.96
C VAL A 6 8.53 2.31 7.56
N ASP A 7 7.91 2.11 8.70
CA ASP A 7 7.83 0.80 9.28
C ASP A 7 6.75 0.07 8.56
N CYS A 8 7.09 -0.97 7.85
CA CYS A 8 6.14 -1.60 6.98
C CYS A 8 5.16 -2.48 7.70
N ASP A 9 5.62 -3.28 8.63
CA ASP A 9 4.74 -3.93 9.55
C ASP A 9 5.60 -4.42 10.67
N ASP A 10 4.98 -4.88 11.73
CA ASP A 10 5.71 -5.15 12.94
C ASP A 10 6.73 -6.24 12.77
N ASP A 11 6.37 -7.28 12.07
CA ASP A 11 7.28 -8.38 11.91
C ASP A 11 8.49 -7.98 11.10
N ILE A 12 8.24 -7.29 10.02
CA ILE A 12 9.30 -6.86 9.16
C ILE A 12 10.18 -5.85 9.85
N SER A 13 9.57 -4.98 10.61
CA SER A 13 10.34 -3.98 11.31
C SER A 13 11.32 -4.59 12.27
N GLU A 14 10.88 -5.60 12.97
CA GLU A 14 11.77 -6.24 13.90
C GLU A 14 12.92 -6.91 13.21
N MET A 15 12.64 -7.61 12.15
CA MET A 15 13.69 -8.24 11.40
C MET A 15 14.64 -7.22 10.87
N TYR A 16 14.10 -6.13 10.39
CA TYR A 16 14.91 -5.11 9.81
C TYR A 16 15.82 -4.51 10.85
N GLU A 17 15.35 -4.32 12.05
CA GLU A 17 16.18 -3.75 13.06
C GLU A 17 17.36 -4.62 13.38
N GLU A 18 17.20 -5.90 13.33
CA GLU A 18 18.31 -6.75 13.53
C GLU A 18 19.30 -6.66 12.40
N ILE A 19 18.80 -6.52 11.22
CA ILE A 19 19.65 -6.46 10.08
C ILE A 19 20.24 -5.12 9.87
N ILE A 20 19.53 -4.12 10.31
CA ILE A 20 19.89 -2.80 10.03
C ILE A 20 21.25 -2.45 10.47
N GLY A 21 21.68 -3.03 11.47
CA GLY A 21 23.01 -2.78 11.82
C GLY A 21 23.94 -3.18 10.71
N VAL A 22 23.44 -3.91 9.85
CA VAL A 22 24.19 -4.36 8.80
C VAL A 22 24.17 -3.52 7.62
N THR A 23 23.32 -2.96 7.40
CA THR A 23 23.25 -2.34 6.28
C THR A 23 22.99 -1.43 5.80
N TYR A 24 23.10 -1.08 5.35
CA TYR A 24 23.02 -0.49 4.65
C TYR A 24 22.44 0.33 4.08
N TYR A 25 22.54 0.86 3.72
CA TYR A 25 22.21 2.06 3.38
C TYR A 25 21.43 2.14 2.21
N ASP A 26 21.76 1.83 1.28
CA ASP A 26 20.94 1.96 0.14
C ASP A 26 19.80 1.05 0.27
N ASP A 27 19.59 0.47 1.39
CA ASP A 27 18.52 -0.44 1.52
C ASP A 27 17.47 0.04 2.42
N ALA A 28 16.36 0.45 1.89
CA ALA A 28 15.18 0.64 2.69
C ALA A 28 14.69 -0.72 3.12
N PRO A 29 13.90 -0.79 4.17
CA PRO A 29 13.37 -2.08 4.59
C PRO A 29 12.42 -2.66 3.55
N LEU A 30 12.38 -3.97 3.50
CA LEU A 30 11.41 -4.65 2.66
C LEU A 30 10.06 -4.57 3.31
N CYS A 31 9.08 -4.23 2.55
CA CYS A 31 7.73 -4.06 3.04
C CYS A 31 6.81 -5.12 2.46
N ASN A 32 6.01 -5.72 3.31
CA ASN A 32 4.95 -6.60 2.87
C ASN A 32 3.70 -5.76 2.76
N ILE A 33 3.31 -5.46 1.54
CA ILE A 33 2.18 -4.58 1.32
C ILE A 33 1.03 -5.40 0.78
N TYR A 34 -0.10 -5.32 1.48
CA TYR A 34 -1.32 -5.97 1.04
C TYR A 34 -2.25 -4.89 0.52
N PHE A 35 -2.82 -5.12 -0.63
CA PHE A 35 -3.75 -4.14 -1.18
C PHE A 35 -4.89 -4.87 -1.88
N TRP A 36 -6.01 -4.19 -1.93
CA TRP A 36 -7.22 -4.70 -2.54
C TRP A 36 -7.45 -3.96 -3.84
N THR A 37 -7.92 -4.67 -4.84
CA THR A 37 -8.35 -4.01 -6.07
C THR A 37 -9.79 -4.38 -6.36
N SER A 38 -10.50 -3.46 -6.98
CA SER A 38 -11.86 -3.73 -7.39
C SER A 38 -11.85 -4.73 -8.55
N ASP A 39 -13.03 -5.30 -8.83
CA ASP A 39 -13.15 -6.21 -9.95
C ASP A 39 -12.78 -5.50 -11.25
N GLY A 40 -13.07 -4.23 -11.35
CA GLY A 40 -12.77 -3.50 -12.56
C GLY A 40 -11.28 -3.30 -12.80
N ALA A 41 -10.50 -3.20 -11.73
CA ALA A 41 -9.06 -2.98 -11.87
C ALA A 41 -8.27 -4.26 -11.76
N LYS A 42 -8.90 -5.34 -11.32
CA LYS A 42 -8.18 -6.57 -11.02
C LYS A 42 -7.40 -7.09 -12.22
N ASP A 43 -8.03 -7.13 -13.35
CA ASP A 43 -7.38 -7.70 -14.53
C ASP A 43 -6.24 -6.81 -15.01
N TYR A 44 -6.41 -5.51 -14.88
CA TYR A 44 -5.34 -4.62 -15.27
C TYR A 44 -4.12 -4.80 -14.38
N VAL A 45 -4.35 -4.92 -13.09
CA VAL A 45 -3.25 -5.12 -12.15
C VAL A 45 -2.59 -6.46 -12.37
N LEU A 46 -3.36 -7.47 -12.77
CA LEU A 46 -2.77 -8.77 -13.07
C LEU A 46 -1.88 -8.71 -14.30
N THR A 47 -2.25 -7.93 -15.31
CA THR A 47 -1.42 -7.86 -16.49
C THR A 47 -0.26 -6.90 -16.32
N LYS A 48 -0.41 -5.90 -15.46
CA LYS A 48 0.67 -4.97 -15.19
C LYS A 48 0.91 -4.90 -13.69
N PRO A 49 1.64 -5.85 -13.15
CA PRO A 49 1.86 -5.87 -11.71
C PRO A 49 2.60 -4.63 -11.23
N LEU A 50 2.27 -4.23 -10.02
CA LEU A 50 2.94 -3.10 -9.42
C LEU A 50 4.39 -3.41 -9.09
N HIS A 51 4.69 -4.68 -8.87
CA HIS A 51 6.04 -5.09 -8.56
C HIS A 51 6.17 -6.54 -8.96
N SER A 52 7.38 -6.96 -9.27
CA SER A 52 7.60 -8.33 -9.73
C SER A 52 7.25 -9.37 -8.69
N SER A 53 7.20 -8.97 -7.42
CA SER A 53 6.84 -9.90 -6.36
C SER A 53 5.34 -10.06 -6.17
N GLN A 54 4.54 -9.37 -6.96
CA GLN A 54 3.10 -9.37 -6.74
C GLN A 54 2.50 -10.75 -6.90
N VAL A 55 1.71 -11.14 -5.91
CA VAL A 55 0.97 -12.39 -5.96
C VAL A 55 -0.41 -12.16 -5.39
N ARG A 56 -1.35 -12.98 -5.79
CA ARG A 56 -2.67 -12.94 -5.17
C ARG A 56 -2.58 -13.63 -3.83
N VAL A 57 -3.27 -13.08 -2.85
CA VAL A 57 -3.26 -13.67 -1.53
C VAL A 57 -4.18 -14.87 -1.55
N LYS A 58 -3.59 -16.05 -1.41
CA LYS A 58 -4.35 -17.29 -1.43
C LYS A 58 -4.57 -17.89 -0.07
N ASN A 59 -3.88 -17.38 0.93
CA ASN A 59 -4.04 -17.87 2.30
C ASN A 59 -5.42 -17.49 2.79
N ILE A 60 -6.24 -18.49 3.09
CA ILE A 60 -7.62 -18.23 3.45
C ILE A 60 -7.72 -17.44 4.74
N ALA A 61 -6.90 -17.78 5.72
CA ALA A 61 -6.95 -17.08 7.00
C ALA A 61 -6.60 -15.60 6.84
N LYS A 62 -5.56 -15.32 6.05
CA LYS A 62 -5.16 -13.93 5.87
C LYS A 62 -6.21 -13.16 5.09
N ASN A 63 -6.78 -13.79 4.08
CA ASN A 63 -7.84 -13.17 3.32
C ASN A 63 -9.02 -12.82 4.20
N GLU A 64 -9.43 -13.77 5.04
CA GLU A 64 -10.56 -13.53 5.91
C GLU A 64 -10.27 -12.46 6.93
N GLU A 65 -9.06 -12.45 7.45
CA GLU A 65 -8.69 -11.44 8.41
C GLU A 65 -8.79 -10.05 7.81
N LEU A 66 -8.27 -9.89 6.60
CA LEU A 66 -8.29 -8.60 5.95
C LEU A 66 -9.71 -8.20 5.57
N ARG A 67 -10.51 -9.15 5.11
CA ARG A 67 -11.86 -8.82 4.73
C ARG A 67 -12.72 -8.45 5.93
N LYS A 68 -12.44 -9.07 7.07
CA LYS A 68 -13.15 -8.71 8.28
C LYS A 68 -12.79 -7.32 8.73
N ARG A 69 -11.53 -6.96 8.58
CA ARG A 69 -11.08 -5.66 9.01
C ARG A 69 -11.61 -4.55 8.12
N TYR A 70 -11.89 -4.87 6.86
CA TYR A 70 -12.36 -3.87 5.91
C TYR A 70 -13.62 -4.36 5.22
N PRO A 71 -14.72 -4.41 5.97
CA PRO A 71 -15.95 -5.01 5.42
C PRO A 71 -16.60 -4.22 4.30
N THR A 72 -16.18 -2.97 4.11
CA THR A 72 -16.75 -2.21 3.00
C THR A 72 -16.14 -2.59 1.66
N LEU A 73 -15.05 -3.34 1.65
CA LEU A 73 -14.42 -3.73 0.41
C LEU A 73 -14.96 -5.08 0.00
N GLU A 74 -16.00 -5.07 -0.81
CA GLU A 74 -16.64 -6.28 -1.23
C GLU A 74 -16.09 -6.71 -2.56
N ASN A 75 -16.05 -8.02 -2.77
CA ASN A 75 -15.56 -8.58 -4.02
C ASN A 75 -14.11 -8.17 -4.24
N GLY A 76 -13.70 -8.07 -5.49
CA GLY A 76 -12.33 -7.68 -5.78
C GLY A 76 -11.33 -8.75 -5.42
N GLN A 77 -10.08 -8.37 -5.41
CA GLN A 77 -9.00 -9.31 -5.16
C GLN A 77 -7.97 -8.66 -4.25
N ILE A 78 -7.42 -9.44 -3.33
CA ILE A 78 -6.36 -8.96 -2.46
C ILE A 78 -5.03 -9.49 -2.96
N PHE A 79 -4.08 -8.59 -3.08
CA PHE A 79 -2.74 -8.91 -3.57
C PHE A 79 -1.71 -8.57 -2.50
N LYS A 80 -0.53 -9.14 -2.67
CA LYS A 80 0.59 -8.84 -1.81
C LYS A 80 1.80 -8.56 -2.65
N ILE A 81 2.57 -7.54 -2.30
CA ILE A 81 3.86 -7.30 -2.90
C ILE A 81 4.88 -7.16 -1.77
N VAL A 82 6.12 -7.51 -2.08
CA VAL A 82 7.22 -7.38 -1.13
C VAL A 82 8.27 -6.56 -1.83
N CYS A 83 8.51 -5.36 -1.36
CA CYS A 83 9.45 -4.49 -2.02
C CYS A 83 9.97 -3.45 -1.06
N LYS A 84 11.01 -2.75 -1.48
CA LYS A 84 11.51 -1.66 -0.68
C LYS A 84 10.62 -0.46 -0.82
N PHE A 85 10.56 0.32 0.26
CA PHE A 85 9.75 1.52 0.23
C PHE A 85 10.39 2.56 -0.69
N ASN A 86 9.56 3.24 -1.46
CA ASN A 86 9.98 4.44 -2.16
C ASN A 86 8.73 5.26 -2.48
N TYR A 87 8.95 6.54 -2.74
CA TYR A 87 7.80 7.43 -2.94
C TYR A 87 7.10 7.20 -4.27
N GLU A 88 7.81 6.64 -5.23
CA GLU A 88 7.15 6.30 -6.47
C GLU A 88 6.10 5.24 -6.27
N LEU A 89 6.37 4.32 -5.36
CA LEU A 89 5.39 3.29 -5.05
C LEU A 89 4.13 3.92 -4.48
N ILE A 90 4.30 4.90 -3.58
CA ILE A 90 3.14 5.57 -3.00
C ILE A 90 2.34 6.25 -4.10
N ARG A 91 3.04 6.86 -5.04
CA ARG A 91 2.35 7.53 -6.14
C ARG A 91 1.60 6.53 -6.99
N GLU A 92 2.20 5.40 -7.27
CA GLU A 92 1.53 4.39 -8.04
C GLU A 92 0.33 3.81 -7.33
N LEU A 93 0.48 3.53 -6.05
CA LEU A 93 -0.64 2.99 -5.29
C LEU A 93 -1.80 3.97 -5.26
N SER A 94 -1.48 5.26 -5.22
CA SER A 94 -2.52 6.28 -5.19
C SER A 94 -3.19 6.48 -6.54
N SER A 95 -2.50 6.13 -7.60
CA SER A 95 -2.98 6.48 -8.93
C SER A 95 -4.21 5.71 -9.36
N TYR A 96 -4.50 4.62 -8.70
CA TYR A 96 -5.68 3.84 -9.05
C TYR A 96 -6.95 4.39 -8.42
N GLY A 97 -6.82 5.39 -7.56
CA GLY A 97 -7.99 5.98 -6.93
C GLY A 97 -8.71 4.97 -6.08
N LYS A 98 -10.01 4.97 -6.17
CA LYS A 98 -10.80 4.10 -5.31
C LYS A 98 -10.76 2.64 -5.72
N ASP A 99 -10.15 2.33 -6.85
CA ASP A 99 -10.10 0.96 -7.31
C ASP A 99 -8.97 0.16 -6.68
N LEU A 100 -8.13 0.80 -5.89
CA LEU A 100 -7.07 0.11 -5.19
C LEU A 100 -6.96 0.70 -3.78
N MET A 101 -7.03 -0.16 -2.78
CA MET A 101 -6.94 0.28 -1.40
C MET A 101 -5.82 -0.45 -0.72
N VAL A 102 -4.91 0.29 -0.09
CA VAL A 102 -3.83 -0.32 0.66
C VAL A 102 -4.39 -0.77 2.00
N LEU A 103 -4.18 -2.03 2.33
CA LEU A 103 -4.70 -2.59 3.56
C LEU A 103 -3.66 -2.65 4.66
N GLU A 104 -2.44 -3.01 4.31
CA GLU A 104 -1.35 -3.11 5.26
C GLU A 104 -0.08 -2.78 4.54
N PRO A 105 0.91 -2.24 5.24
CA PRO A 105 0.90 -1.89 6.65
C PRO A 105 0.28 -0.51 6.85
N SER A 106 -0.02 -0.18 8.08
CA SER A 106 -0.77 1.04 8.36
C SER A 106 -0.01 2.29 7.95
N ASN A 107 1.30 2.30 8.09
CA ASN A 107 2.04 3.49 7.73
C ASN A 107 2.04 3.73 6.22
N ILE A 108 2.05 2.68 5.41
CA ILE A 108 1.92 2.86 3.97
C ILE A 108 0.50 3.33 3.65
N GLN A 109 -0.47 2.73 4.32
CA GLN A 109 -1.85 3.15 4.14
C GLN A 109 -2.02 4.63 4.50
N ASP A 110 -1.38 5.05 5.58
CA ASP A 110 -1.46 6.44 6.01
C ASP A 110 -0.86 7.37 4.96
N MET A 111 0.24 6.98 4.36
CA MET A 111 0.86 7.83 3.35
C MET A 111 -0.02 7.99 2.13
N VAL A 112 -0.66 6.90 1.73
CA VAL A 112 -1.60 6.99 0.61
C VAL A 112 -2.80 7.83 1.01
N TYR A 113 -3.29 7.63 2.22
CA TYR A 113 -4.42 8.39 2.70
C TYR A 113 -4.11 9.88 2.70
N GLU A 114 -2.95 10.26 3.18
CA GLU A 114 -2.59 11.67 3.23
C GLU A 114 -2.47 12.27 1.84
N ARG A 115 -1.94 11.49 0.92
CA ARG A 115 -1.81 11.97 -0.44
C ARG A 115 -3.19 12.19 -1.07
N VAL A 116 -4.08 11.24 -0.84
CA VAL A 116 -5.43 11.35 -1.39
C VAL A 116 -6.19 12.50 -0.73
N ASN A 117 -6.01 12.65 0.57
CA ASN A 117 -6.68 13.71 1.29
C ASN A 117 -6.20 15.09 0.83
N SER A 118 -4.90 15.22 0.61
CA SER A 118 -4.36 16.47 0.12
C SER A 118 -4.92 16.79 -1.26
N MET A 119 -5.03 15.77 -2.10
CA MET A 119 -5.61 15.95 -3.41
C MET A 119 -7.06 16.35 -3.33
N PHE A 120 -7.79 15.74 -2.41
CA PHE A 120 -9.18 16.07 -2.21
C PHE A 120 -9.33 17.53 -1.79
N GLU A 121 -8.48 17.98 -0.89
CA GLU A 121 -8.54 19.36 -0.44
C GLU A 121 -8.23 20.33 -1.57
N ASP A 122 -7.24 20.00 -2.37
CA ASP A 122 -6.89 20.87 -3.48
C ASP A 122 -8.01 20.94 -4.50
N TYR A 123 -8.62 19.82 -4.81
CA TYR A 123 -9.76 19.83 -5.72
C TYR A 123 -10.92 20.60 -5.14
N SER A 124 -11.13 20.49 -3.84
CA SER A 124 -12.21 21.23 -3.20
C SER A 124 -12.00 22.73 -3.35
N LYS A 125 -10.76 23.18 -3.21
CA LYS A 125 -10.48 24.59 -3.38
C LYS A 125 -10.72 25.04 -4.81
N LEU A 126 -10.33 24.20 -5.77
CA LEU A 126 -10.58 24.55 -7.16
C LEU A 126 -12.06 24.68 -7.44
N ARG A 127 -12.83 23.72 -6.92
CA ARG A 127 -14.26 23.74 -7.19
C ARG A 127 -14.93 24.92 -6.51
N THR A 128 -14.50 25.26 -5.33
CA THR A 128 -15.05 26.40 -4.65
C THR A 128 -14.77 27.68 -5.41
N LYS A 129 -13.55 27.80 -5.93
CA LYS A 129 -13.23 28.97 -6.67
C LYS A 129 -14.02 29.12 -7.92
N ASN A 130 -14.37 28.02 -8.53
CA ASN A 130 -15.09 28.08 -9.78
C ASN A 130 -16.58 28.14 -9.63
N SER A 131 -17.09 28.06 -8.45
CA SER A 131 -18.56 28.11 -8.30
C SER A 131 -19.07 29.50 -7.94
#